data_5f8c735dc5761ee1aa2d51a895d40bd2
#
_entry.id   5f8c735dc5761ee1aa2d51a895d40bd2
#
_cell.length_a   1.000
_cell.length_b   1.000
_cell.length_c   1.000
_cell.angle_alpha   90.00
_cell.angle_beta   90.00
_cell.angle_gamma   90.00
#
_symmetry.space_group_name_H-M   'P 1'
#
loop_
_entity.id
_entity.type
_entity.pdbx_description
1 polymer ?
#
loop_
_entity_poly.entity_id
_entity_poly.type
_entity_poly.pdbx_seq_one_letter_code
_entity_poly.pdbx_strand_id
1 'polypeptide(L)' 'MKVVLCNDGVCIPPKCPVVDIQEDKVIIGEKKNVCTLTRVQFDILRQKILNGEI' A
#
# COMPACT_ATOMS: atom_id res chain seq x y z
N MET A 1 8.45 6.45 3.30
CA MET A 1 8.88 5.24 2.58
C MET A 1 7.82 4.83 1.58
N LYS A 2 8.21 4.65 0.35
CA LYS A 2 7.28 4.29 -0.72
C LYS A 2 7.62 2.92 -1.28
N VAL A 3 6.61 2.09 -1.38
CA VAL A 3 6.74 0.74 -1.95
C VAL A 3 5.81 0.63 -3.14
N VAL A 4 6.36 0.30 -4.30
CA VAL A 4 5.57 0.16 -5.51
C VAL A 4 5.04 -1.26 -5.59
N LEU A 5 3.73 -1.39 -5.76
CA LEU A 5 3.09 -2.70 -5.88
C LEU A 5 3.10 -3.14 -7.34
N CYS A 6 4.24 -3.59 -7.78
CA CYS A 6 4.46 -3.95 -9.17
C CYS A 6 5.21 -5.27 -9.24
N ASN A 7 4.84 -6.08 -10.23
CA ASN A 7 5.49 -7.37 -10.46
C ASN A 7 6.53 -7.24 -11.57
N ASP A 8 7.78 -7.52 -11.23
CA ASP A 8 8.85 -7.76 -12.19
C ASP A 8 8.93 -6.84 -13.40
N GLY A 9 8.94 -5.56 -13.15
CA GLY A 9 9.34 -4.61 -14.16
C GLY A 9 8.44 -4.45 -15.37
N VAL A 10 7.28 -5.07 -15.38
CA VAL A 10 6.33 -4.91 -16.48
C VAL A 10 5.30 -3.85 -16.15
N CYS A 11 5.49 -3.14 -15.09
CA CYS A 11 4.58 -2.12 -14.64
C CYS A 11 4.84 -0.83 -15.40
N ILE A 12 3.84 -0.35 -16.12
CA ILE A 12 3.94 0.93 -16.80
C ILE A 12 3.37 2.00 -15.91
N PRO A 13 4.22 2.87 -15.35
CA PRO A 13 3.70 4.01 -14.57
C PRO A 13 2.78 4.85 -15.45
N PRO A 14 1.72 5.42 -14.91
CA PRO A 14 1.32 5.50 -13.51
C PRO A 14 0.33 4.44 -13.03
N LYS A 15 0.29 3.29 -13.65
CA LYS A 15 -0.70 2.27 -13.36
C LYS A 15 -0.35 1.37 -12.17
N CYS A 16 0.83 1.52 -11.62
CA CYS A 16 1.25 0.73 -10.47
C CYS A 16 0.88 1.46 -9.18
N PRO A 17 0.04 0.86 -8.35
CA PRO A 17 -0.27 1.48 -7.07
C PRO A 17 0.96 1.50 -6.16
N VAL A 18 0.98 2.48 -5.29
CA VAL A 18 2.10 2.70 -4.37
C VAL A 18 1.58 2.69 -2.95
N VAL A 19 2.35 2.11 -2.05
CA VAL A 19 2.10 2.20 -0.61
C VAL A 19 3.08 3.21 -0.06
N ASP A 20 2.57 4.37 0.37
CA ASP A 20 3.38 5.43 0.96
C ASP A 20 3.21 5.38 2.47
N ILE A 21 4.23 4.91 3.15
CA ILE A 21 4.22 4.72 4.60
C ILE A 21 4.81 5.95 5.27
N GLN A 22 3.99 6.68 5.97
CA GLN A 22 4.38 7.87 6.73
C GLN A 22 4.30 7.58 8.22
N GLU A 23 4.71 8.54 9.04
CA GLU A 23 4.76 8.35 10.49
C GLU A 23 3.37 8.15 11.11
N ASP A 24 2.39 8.86 10.59
CA ASP A 24 1.04 8.90 11.18
C ASP A 24 -0.03 8.26 10.31
N LYS A 25 0.32 7.92 9.08
CA LYS A 25 -0.66 7.37 8.13
C LYS A 25 0.01 6.57 7.04
N VAL A 26 -0.78 5.80 6.32
CA VAL A 26 -0.33 5.06 5.14
C VAL A 26 -1.31 5.35 4.02
N ILE A 27 -0.79 5.75 2.88
CA ILE A 27 -1.59 6.05 1.70
C ILE A 27 -1.33 4.98 0.66
N ILE A 28 -2.39 4.30 0.23
CA ILE A 28 -2.29 3.21 -0.73
C ILE A 28 -3.06 3.57 -1.98
N GLY A 29 -2.43 3.41 -3.12
CA GLY A 29 -3.12 3.60 -4.40
C GLY A 29 -2.31 4.41 -5.38
N GLU A 30 -2.99 4.86 -6.42
CA GLU A 30 -2.39 5.67 -7.47
C GLU A 30 -3.30 6.81 -7.85
N LYS A 31 -2.73 7.97 -8.11
CA LYS A 31 -3.46 9.16 -8.58
C LYS A 31 -4.77 9.41 -7.84
N LYS A 32 -5.90 9.12 -8.50
CA LYS A 32 -7.23 9.37 -7.95
C LYS A 32 -7.79 8.20 -7.17
N ASN A 33 -7.16 7.04 -7.25
CA ASN A 33 -7.57 5.85 -6.54
C ASN A 33 -6.67 5.65 -5.33
N VAL A 34 -6.89 6.44 -4.31
CA VAL A 34 -6.09 6.37 -3.09
C VAL A 34 -6.96 6.12 -1.89
N CYS A 35 -6.43 5.32 -0.99
CA CYS A 35 -7.05 5.05 0.31
C CYS A 35 -6.04 5.43 1.39
N THR A 36 -6.49 6.17 2.37
CA THR A 36 -5.63 6.56 3.49
C THR A 36 -6.01 5.75 4.71
N LEU A 37 -5.04 5.06 5.28
CA LEU A 37 -5.20 4.29 6.51
C LEU A 37 -4.42 4.94 7.64
N THR A 38 -4.89 4.78 8.85
CA THR A 38 -4.07 5.12 10.02
C THR A 38 -2.98 4.06 10.16
N ARG A 39 -1.93 4.37 10.93
CA ARG A 39 -0.88 3.38 11.19
C ARG A 39 -1.44 2.13 11.86
N VAL A 40 -2.39 2.31 12.77
CA VAL A 40 -3.03 1.18 13.46
C VAL A 40 -3.77 0.29 12.46
N GLN A 41 -4.53 0.91 11.56
CA GLN A 41 -5.27 0.17 10.54
C GLN A 41 -4.32 -0.58 9.60
N PHE A 42 -3.23 0.05 9.22
CA PHE A 42 -2.23 -0.59 8.37
C PHE A 42 -1.58 -1.78 9.09
N ASP A 43 -1.27 -1.63 10.38
CA ASP A 43 -0.69 -2.72 11.16
C ASP A 43 -1.65 -3.91 11.25
N ILE A 44 -2.94 -3.63 11.40
CA ILE A 44 -3.97 -4.68 11.39
C ILE A 44 -4.01 -5.39 10.05
N LEU A 45 -3.99 -4.64 8.96
CA LEU A 45 -3.95 -5.23 7.62
C LEU A 45 -2.74 -6.13 7.45
N ARG A 46 -1.59 -5.66 7.89
CA ARG A 46 -0.35 -6.42 7.81
C ARG A 46 -0.46 -7.74 8.57
N GLN A 47 -1.02 -7.70 9.78
CA GLN A 47 -1.22 -8.90 10.59
C GLN A 47 -2.18 -9.88 9.90
N LYS A 48 -3.23 -9.38 9.30
CA LYS A 48 -4.20 -10.22 8.58
C LYS A 48 -3.54 -10.95 7.41
N ILE A 49 -2.66 -10.27 6.71
CA ILE A 49 -1.90 -10.86 5.61
C ILE A 49 -0.96 -11.95 6.14
N LEU A 50 -0.23 -11.65 7.20
CA LEU A 50 0.71 -12.60 7.80
C LEU A 50 0.01 -13.83 8.37
N ASN A 51 -1.21 -13.66 8.85
CA ASN A 51 -2.02 -14.75 9.40
C ASN A 51 -2.74 -15.58 8.33
N GLY A 52 -2.62 -15.19 7.07
CA GLY A 52 -3.25 -15.90 5.99
C GLY A 52 -4.75 -15.67 5.85
N GLU A 53 -5.27 -14.60 6.44
CA GLU A 53 -6.69 -14.28 6.33
C GLU A 53 -7.03 -13.61 5.00
N ILE A 54 -6.04 -13.08 4.34
CA ILE A 54 -6.20 -12.41 3.04
C ILE A 54 -5.40 -13.13 1.97
#